data_1455012b4589190947327a8320c4d0ae
#
_entry.id   1455012b4589190947327a8320c4d0ae
#
_cell.length_a   1.000
_cell.length_b   1.000
_cell.length_c   1.000
_cell.angle_alpha   90.00
_cell.angle_beta   90.00
_cell.angle_gamma   90.00
#
_symmetry.space_group_name_H-M   'P 1'
#
loop_
_entity.id
_entity.type
_entity.pdbx_description
1 polymer ?
#
loop_
_entity_poly.entity_id
_entity_poly.type
_entity_poly.pdbx_seq_one_letter_code
_entity_poly.pdbx_strand_id
1 'polypeptide(L)'
;CGAGEQIFLPSSLTEAFALVSQGGRIDHGHHEGKAKQALHEAVEMDRAIGQAGSLTSSEDTLTVVTADHSHVFTFGGYTPRGNSIFGLAPMLSDTDKKPFTAILYGNGPGYKVVGGERENVSMVDYAHNNYQAQSAVPLRHETHGGEDVAVFSKGPMAHLLHGVHEQNYVPHVMAYAACIGANLGHCAPASSAGSLAAGPLLLALALYPLSVLF
;
A
#
# COMPACT_ATOMS: atom_id res chain seq x y z
N CYS A 1 -1.87 -0.86 -6.53
CA CYS A 1 -1.23 -0.31 -5.33
C CYS A 1 -0.19 -1.31 -4.86
N GLY A 2 1.07 -0.88 -4.75
CA GLY A 2 2.14 -1.69 -4.17
C GLY A 2 1.93 -1.94 -2.67
N ALA A 3 2.90 -2.54 -2.01
CA ALA A 3 2.84 -2.75 -0.58
C ALA A 3 2.71 -1.40 0.14
N GLY A 4 1.58 -1.16 0.78
CA GLY A 4 1.36 0.06 1.55
C GLY A 4 2.25 0.08 2.79
N GLU A 5 2.96 1.16 3.02
CA GLU A 5 3.81 1.37 4.19
C GLU A 5 3.25 2.50 5.05
N GLN A 6 3.17 2.28 6.35
CA GLN A 6 2.64 3.24 7.30
C GLN A 6 3.66 3.50 8.40
N ILE A 7 3.94 4.77 8.68
CA ILE A 7 4.94 5.18 9.65
C ILE A 7 4.33 6.17 10.65
N PHE A 8 4.53 5.94 11.93
CA PHE A 8 4.10 6.79 13.03
C PHE A 8 5.30 7.35 13.79
N LEU A 9 5.31 8.65 14.04
CA LEU A 9 6.34 9.31 14.80
C LEU A 9 5.71 10.22 15.88
N PRO A 10 5.93 9.99 17.17
CA PRO A 10 5.52 10.92 18.22
C PRO A 10 6.44 12.14 18.27
N SER A 11 5.88 13.30 18.61
CA SER A 11 6.58 14.58 18.67
C SER A 11 7.09 14.97 20.06
N SER A 12 6.87 14.14 21.09
CA SER A 12 7.32 14.45 22.44
C SER A 12 8.75 13.96 22.72
N LEU A 13 9.57 14.83 23.24
CA LEU A 13 11.02 14.85 23.27
C LEU A 13 11.73 13.84 24.20
N THR A 14 11.07 12.84 24.75
CA THR A 14 11.75 11.86 25.60
C THR A 14 12.00 10.52 24.93
N GLU A 15 11.17 10.11 23.99
CA GLU A 15 11.40 8.91 23.19
C GLU A 15 10.57 8.97 21.89
N ALA A 16 11.23 9.24 20.75
CA ALA A 16 10.61 9.10 19.45
C ALA A 16 10.72 7.64 18.99
N PHE A 17 9.61 7.03 18.61
CA PHE A 17 9.62 5.73 17.95
C PHE A 17 8.98 5.83 16.56
N ALA A 18 9.47 5.03 15.63
CA ALA A 18 8.88 4.87 14.33
C ALA A 18 8.26 3.46 14.26
N LEU A 19 6.98 3.39 13.90
CA LEU A 19 6.29 2.14 13.61
C LEU A 19 6.07 2.07 12.10
N VAL A 20 6.62 1.04 11.46
CA VAL A 20 6.38 0.73 10.05
C VAL A 20 5.44 -0.46 9.99
N SER A 21 4.30 -0.29 9.29
CA SER A 21 3.34 -1.37 9.01
C SER A 21 3.23 -1.54 7.50
N GLN A 22 3.42 -2.75 7.01
CA GLN A 22 3.47 -3.05 5.60
C GLN A 22 2.37 -4.01 5.16
N GLY A 23 1.64 -3.65 4.10
CA GLY A 23 0.65 -4.51 3.43
C GLY A 23 1.25 -5.36 2.31
N GLY A 24 2.33 -6.11 2.56
CA GLY A 24 3.10 -6.85 1.54
C GLY A 24 2.31 -7.86 0.71
N ARG A 25 1.14 -8.31 1.18
CA ARG A 25 0.25 -9.20 0.42
C ARG A 25 -0.48 -8.52 -0.72
N ILE A 26 -0.56 -7.19 -0.74
CA ILE A 26 -1.12 -6.41 -1.86
C ILE A 26 -0.25 -6.65 -3.09
N ASP A 27 1.05 -6.42 -2.97
CA ASP A 27 2.05 -6.66 -4.01
C ASP A 27 2.05 -8.10 -4.51
N HIS A 28 2.12 -9.08 -3.60
CA HIS A 28 2.08 -10.49 -3.96
C HIS A 28 0.80 -10.87 -4.73
N GLY A 29 -0.36 -10.32 -4.34
CA GLY A 29 -1.62 -10.54 -5.04
C GLY A 29 -1.59 -10.02 -6.48
N HIS A 30 -0.98 -8.85 -6.70
CA HIS A 30 -0.81 -8.28 -8.04
C HIS A 30 0.16 -9.10 -8.88
N HIS A 31 1.32 -9.47 -8.37
CA HIS A 31 2.28 -10.32 -9.09
C HIS A 31 1.68 -11.65 -9.56
N GLU A 32 0.76 -12.21 -8.79
CA GLU A 32 0.04 -13.43 -9.17
C GLU A 32 -1.16 -13.15 -10.09
N GLY A 33 -1.44 -11.91 -10.46
CA GLY A 33 -2.62 -11.51 -11.24
C GLY A 33 -3.95 -11.66 -10.49
N LYS A 34 -3.90 -11.90 -9.18
CA LYS A 34 -5.05 -12.13 -8.31
C LYS A 34 -5.61 -10.82 -7.77
N ALA A 35 -6.22 -10.03 -8.63
CA ALA A 35 -6.76 -8.70 -8.29
C ALA A 35 -7.67 -8.70 -7.06
N LYS A 36 -8.49 -9.74 -6.88
CA LYS A 36 -9.39 -9.84 -5.74
C LYS A 36 -8.62 -9.98 -4.43
N GLN A 37 -7.55 -10.77 -4.41
CA GLN A 37 -6.67 -10.87 -3.24
C GLN A 37 -6.02 -9.51 -2.95
N ALA A 38 -5.38 -8.89 -3.94
CA ALA A 38 -4.71 -7.60 -3.76
C ALA A 38 -5.64 -6.51 -3.20
N LEU A 39 -6.87 -6.41 -3.73
CA LEU A 39 -7.84 -5.41 -3.27
C LEU A 39 -8.40 -5.70 -1.88
N HIS A 40 -8.57 -6.98 -1.49
CA HIS A 40 -8.96 -7.33 -0.12
C HIS A 40 -7.84 -7.00 0.87
N GLU A 41 -6.60 -7.30 0.53
CA GLU A 41 -5.43 -6.94 1.37
C GLU A 41 -5.29 -5.42 1.49
N ALA A 42 -5.60 -4.65 0.43
CA ALA A 42 -5.64 -3.19 0.51
C ALA A 42 -6.72 -2.68 1.47
N VAL A 43 -7.89 -3.33 1.53
CA VAL A 43 -8.94 -3.02 2.51
C VAL A 43 -8.49 -3.35 3.93
N GLU A 44 -7.77 -4.46 4.16
CA GLU A 44 -7.23 -4.78 5.48
C GLU A 44 -6.14 -3.78 5.92
N MET A 45 -5.31 -3.31 4.97
CA MET A 45 -4.36 -2.23 5.23
C MET A 45 -5.08 -0.94 5.64
N ASP A 46 -6.16 -0.55 4.93
CA ASP A 46 -6.98 0.62 5.27
C ASP A 46 -7.58 0.50 6.69
N ARG A 47 -8.05 -0.68 7.08
CA ARG A 47 -8.53 -0.94 8.44
C ARG A 47 -7.42 -0.79 9.49
N ALA A 48 -6.22 -1.28 9.20
CA ALA A 48 -5.07 -1.13 10.09
C ALA A 48 -4.68 0.36 10.26
N ILE A 49 -4.73 1.14 9.17
CA ILE A 49 -4.52 2.59 9.20
C ILE A 49 -5.57 3.27 10.08
N GLY A 50 -6.84 2.91 9.91
CA GLY A 50 -7.93 3.44 10.73
C GLY A 50 -7.75 3.10 12.21
N GLN A 51 -7.36 1.87 12.54
CA GLN A 51 -7.07 1.43 13.91
C GLN A 51 -5.91 2.23 14.51
N ALA A 52 -4.82 2.37 13.79
CA ALA A 52 -3.67 3.14 14.23
C ALA A 52 -4.04 4.62 14.47
N GLY A 53 -4.84 5.22 13.58
CA GLY A 53 -5.36 6.57 13.76
C GLY A 53 -6.25 6.74 14.98
N SER A 54 -6.94 5.68 15.44
CA SER A 54 -7.73 5.72 16.68
C SER A 54 -6.89 5.59 17.95
N LEU A 55 -5.67 5.08 17.84
CA LEU A 55 -4.73 4.88 18.95
C LEU A 55 -3.73 6.02 19.10
N THR A 56 -3.69 6.97 18.16
CA THR A 56 -2.72 8.05 18.12
C THR A 56 -3.42 9.41 18.03
N SER A 57 -2.69 10.48 18.40
CA SER A 57 -3.18 11.86 18.26
C SER A 57 -2.50 12.56 17.09
N SER A 58 -3.25 13.26 16.28
CA SER A 58 -2.68 14.11 15.22
C SER A 58 -1.95 15.36 15.75
N GLU A 59 -2.01 15.61 17.05
CA GLU A 59 -1.26 16.69 17.70
C GLU A 59 0.23 16.34 17.90
N ASP A 60 0.52 15.03 18.04
CA ASP A 60 1.85 14.54 18.40
C ASP A 60 2.37 13.43 17.47
N THR A 61 1.56 12.91 16.58
CA THR A 61 1.92 11.78 15.72
C THR A 61 1.83 12.14 14.24
N LEU A 62 2.95 12.07 13.53
CA LEU A 62 2.97 12.11 12.07
C LEU A 62 2.62 10.73 11.51
N THR A 63 1.54 10.66 10.77
CA THR A 63 1.14 9.47 9.99
C THR A 63 1.45 9.73 8.52
N VAL A 64 2.17 8.82 7.88
CA VAL A 64 2.43 8.83 6.44
C VAL A 64 1.99 7.50 5.87
N VAL A 65 1.18 7.52 4.81
CA VAL A 65 0.72 6.34 4.08
C VAL A 65 1.08 6.49 2.62
N THR A 66 1.84 5.54 2.10
CA THR A 66 2.29 5.56 0.70
C THR A 66 2.46 4.13 0.19
N ALA A 67 2.93 3.99 -1.02
CA ALA A 67 3.39 2.74 -1.61
C ALA A 67 4.82 2.93 -2.13
N ASP A 68 5.58 1.85 -2.22
CA ASP A 68 6.91 1.84 -2.82
C ASP A 68 6.86 1.92 -4.34
N HIS A 69 5.79 1.40 -4.97
CA HIS A 69 5.50 1.45 -6.41
C HIS A 69 4.04 1.11 -6.67
N SER A 70 3.64 1.21 -7.92
CA SER A 70 2.36 0.75 -8.46
C SER A 70 2.51 -0.62 -9.15
N HIS A 71 1.43 -1.12 -9.74
CA HIS A 71 1.39 -2.29 -10.61
C HIS A 71 0.72 -1.94 -11.94
N VAL A 72 0.95 -2.76 -12.98
CA VAL A 72 0.31 -2.59 -14.31
C VAL A 72 -1.16 -3.03 -14.29
N PHE A 73 -1.88 -2.54 -13.31
CA PHE A 73 -3.26 -2.85 -12.94
C PHE A 73 -4.19 -1.72 -13.36
N THR A 74 -5.34 -2.04 -13.97
CA THR A 74 -6.27 -1.02 -14.43
C THR A 74 -7.72 -1.45 -14.33
N PHE A 75 -8.62 -0.45 -14.26
CA PHE A 75 -10.05 -0.60 -14.45
C PHE A 75 -10.45 -0.07 -15.82
N GLY A 76 -11.27 -0.83 -16.55
CA GLY A 76 -11.71 -0.45 -17.87
C GLY A 76 -13.17 -0.86 -18.16
N GLY A 77 -13.65 -0.54 -19.38
CA GLY A 77 -14.93 -0.99 -19.88
C GLY A 77 -16.14 -0.16 -19.42
N TYR A 78 -15.96 1.03 -18.84
CA TYR A 78 -17.05 1.97 -18.45
C TYR A 78 -18.10 1.34 -17.54
N THR A 79 -17.67 0.51 -16.59
CA THR A 79 -18.56 -0.16 -15.64
C THR A 79 -19.35 0.85 -14.82
N PRO A 80 -20.68 0.82 -14.79
CA PRO A 80 -21.50 1.78 -14.05
C PRO A 80 -21.26 1.69 -12.54
N ARG A 81 -21.50 2.79 -11.83
CA ARG A 81 -21.47 2.83 -10.35
C ARG A 81 -22.47 1.83 -9.78
N GLY A 82 -22.07 1.12 -8.73
CA GLY A 82 -22.85 0.09 -8.07
C GLY A 82 -22.65 -1.32 -8.61
N ASN A 83 -22.00 -1.48 -9.77
CA ASN A 83 -21.61 -2.79 -10.25
C ASN A 83 -20.36 -3.27 -9.52
N SER A 84 -20.21 -4.58 -9.41
CA SER A 84 -19.01 -5.19 -8.86
C SER A 84 -17.79 -4.87 -9.72
N ILE A 85 -16.71 -4.39 -9.08
CA ILE A 85 -15.42 -4.20 -9.75
C ILE A 85 -14.79 -5.54 -10.20
N PHE A 86 -15.21 -6.66 -9.62
CA PHE A 86 -14.77 -8.01 -9.99
C PHE A 86 -15.66 -8.62 -11.09
N GLY A 87 -16.56 -7.83 -11.69
CA GLY A 87 -17.49 -8.26 -12.71
C GLY A 87 -16.98 -8.08 -14.12
N LEU A 88 -17.84 -8.43 -15.06
CA LEU A 88 -17.62 -8.17 -16.48
C LEU A 88 -17.91 -6.69 -16.79
N ALA A 89 -17.19 -6.15 -17.77
CA ALA A 89 -17.57 -4.91 -18.40
C ALA A 89 -18.95 -5.05 -19.07
N PRO A 90 -19.78 -3.99 -19.12
CA PRO A 90 -21.14 -4.08 -19.66
C PRO A 90 -21.19 -4.21 -21.18
N MET A 91 -20.05 -4.15 -21.82
CA MET A 91 -19.92 -4.23 -23.29
C MET A 91 -19.09 -5.43 -23.70
N LEU A 92 -19.30 -5.91 -24.91
CA LEU A 92 -18.44 -6.90 -25.54
C LEU A 92 -17.34 -6.19 -26.33
N SER A 93 -16.21 -6.86 -26.51
CA SER A 93 -15.18 -6.42 -27.46
C SER A 93 -15.81 -6.26 -28.86
N ASP A 94 -15.55 -5.15 -29.50
CA ASP A 94 -16.02 -4.88 -30.87
C ASP A 94 -15.27 -5.70 -31.93
N THR A 95 -14.11 -6.27 -31.57
CA THR A 95 -13.26 -7.09 -32.44
C THR A 95 -13.65 -8.56 -32.40
N ASP A 96 -13.58 -9.21 -31.22
CA ASP A 96 -13.79 -10.65 -31.08
C ASP A 96 -15.19 -11.04 -30.50
N LYS A 97 -16.00 -10.03 -30.19
CA LYS A 97 -17.35 -10.17 -29.62
C LYS A 97 -17.41 -10.96 -28.30
N LYS A 98 -16.27 -11.10 -27.60
CA LYS A 98 -16.19 -11.78 -26.32
C LYS A 98 -16.26 -10.77 -25.17
N PRO A 99 -16.83 -11.16 -24.02
CA PRO A 99 -16.81 -10.35 -22.81
C PRO A 99 -15.39 -10.19 -22.28
N PHE A 100 -15.20 -9.21 -21.43
CA PHE A 100 -13.97 -8.98 -20.68
C PHE A 100 -14.28 -8.45 -19.29
N THR A 101 -13.35 -8.63 -18.36
CA THR A 101 -13.50 -8.17 -16.97
C THR A 101 -13.22 -6.68 -16.86
N ALA A 102 -13.85 -6.01 -15.88
CA ALA A 102 -13.56 -4.60 -15.59
C ALA A 102 -12.12 -4.39 -15.12
N ILE A 103 -11.53 -5.39 -14.45
CA ILE A 103 -10.12 -5.40 -14.05
C ILE A 103 -9.28 -6.08 -15.10
N LEU A 104 -8.20 -5.42 -15.50
CA LEU A 104 -7.21 -5.91 -16.47
C LEU A 104 -5.80 -5.60 -15.96
N TYR A 105 -4.84 -6.40 -16.38
CA TYR A 105 -3.41 -6.15 -16.17
C TYR A 105 -2.70 -5.91 -17.51
N GLY A 106 -1.65 -5.08 -17.50
CA GLY A 106 -0.80 -4.88 -18.69
C GLY A 106 -0.03 -6.13 -19.08
N ASN A 107 0.40 -6.92 -18.09
CA ASN A 107 1.10 -8.20 -18.29
C ASN A 107 0.78 -9.16 -17.14
N GLY A 108 1.29 -10.39 -17.22
CA GLY A 108 1.19 -11.35 -16.11
C GLY A 108 0.58 -12.70 -16.49
N PRO A 109 0.32 -13.55 -15.47
CA PRO A 109 -0.12 -14.92 -15.65
C PRO A 109 -1.58 -15.06 -16.13
N GLY A 110 -2.34 -13.96 -16.11
CA GLY A 110 -3.73 -13.94 -16.61
C GLY A 110 -3.88 -13.92 -18.14
N TYR A 111 -2.76 -13.86 -18.88
CA TYR A 111 -2.82 -14.01 -20.34
C TYR A 111 -3.21 -15.43 -20.72
N LYS A 112 -4.35 -15.57 -21.41
CA LYS A 112 -4.86 -16.89 -21.83
C LYS A 112 -5.39 -16.84 -23.24
N VAL A 113 -4.91 -17.79 -24.04
CA VAL A 113 -5.37 -18.05 -25.42
C VAL A 113 -5.82 -19.51 -25.50
N VAL A 114 -7.00 -19.73 -25.99
CA VAL A 114 -7.61 -21.06 -26.16
C VAL A 114 -7.97 -21.23 -27.63
N GLY A 115 -7.38 -22.22 -28.29
CA GLY A 115 -7.62 -22.45 -29.72
C GLY A 115 -7.17 -21.30 -30.64
N GLY A 116 -6.16 -20.50 -30.24
CA GLY A 116 -5.70 -19.35 -31.00
C GLY A 116 -6.48 -18.06 -30.75
N GLU A 117 -7.46 -18.08 -29.87
CA GLU A 117 -8.31 -16.94 -29.53
C GLU A 117 -8.23 -16.59 -28.05
N ARG A 118 -8.53 -15.33 -27.70
CA ARG A 118 -8.66 -14.88 -26.32
C ARG A 118 -9.72 -15.72 -25.57
N GLU A 119 -9.41 -16.13 -24.34
CA GLU A 119 -10.35 -16.86 -23.49
C GLU A 119 -11.69 -16.14 -23.37
N ASN A 120 -12.79 -16.89 -23.47
CA ASN A 120 -14.11 -16.35 -23.18
C ASN A 120 -14.38 -16.39 -21.68
N VAL A 121 -14.25 -15.25 -21.03
CA VAL A 121 -14.35 -15.12 -19.57
C VAL A 121 -15.76 -15.38 -19.02
N SER A 122 -16.82 -15.39 -19.86
CA SER A 122 -18.14 -15.80 -19.39
C SER A 122 -18.25 -17.30 -19.09
N MET A 123 -17.27 -18.08 -19.53
CA MET A 123 -17.22 -19.53 -19.35
C MET A 123 -16.35 -19.97 -18.16
N VAL A 124 -15.80 -19.01 -17.41
CA VAL A 124 -14.93 -19.26 -16.25
C VAL A 124 -15.50 -18.58 -15.01
N ASP A 125 -15.15 -19.09 -13.82
CA ASP A 125 -15.50 -18.45 -12.56
C ASP A 125 -14.55 -17.28 -12.29
N TYR A 126 -14.80 -16.15 -12.94
CA TYR A 126 -14.03 -14.91 -12.75
C TYR A 126 -14.26 -14.27 -11.38
N ALA A 127 -15.26 -14.72 -10.62
CA ALA A 127 -15.50 -14.26 -9.24
C ALA A 127 -14.73 -15.08 -8.21
N HIS A 128 -14.09 -16.18 -8.60
CA HIS A 128 -13.28 -17.01 -7.71
C HIS A 128 -12.10 -16.23 -7.10
N ASN A 129 -11.74 -16.54 -5.86
CA ASN A 129 -10.65 -15.84 -5.16
C ASN A 129 -9.28 -16.00 -5.83
N ASN A 130 -9.04 -17.13 -6.49
CA ASN A 130 -7.81 -17.42 -7.22
C ASN A 130 -7.88 -17.09 -8.71
N TYR A 131 -8.93 -16.37 -9.15
CA TYR A 131 -9.02 -15.96 -10.55
C TYR A 131 -7.87 -15.00 -10.88
N GLN A 132 -7.16 -15.29 -11.96
CA GLN A 132 -6.13 -14.44 -12.52
C GLN A 132 -6.76 -13.55 -13.59
N ALA A 133 -6.82 -12.24 -13.32
CA ALA A 133 -7.45 -11.30 -14.24
C ALA A 133 -6.70 -11.23 -15.57
N GLN A 134 -7.46 -10.98 -16.65
CA GLN A 134 -6.89 -10.95 -18.00
C GLN A 134 -5.72 -9.98 -18.11
N SER A 135 -4.66 -10.40 -18.81
CA SER A 135 -3.48 -9.56 -19.08
C SER A 135 -3.17 -9.53 -20.58
N ALA A 136 -2.50 -8.44 -21.03
CA ALA A 136 -2.20 -8.24 -22.44
C ALA A 136 -0.93 -9.00 -22.89
N VAL A 137 0.06 -9.15 -21.99
CA VAL A 137 1.34 -9.79 -22.28
C VAL A 137 1.56 -10.99 -21.36
N PRO A 138 1.94 -12.18 -21.89
CA PRO A 138 2.17 -13.36 -21.06
C PRO A 138 3.48 -13.25 -20.26
N LEU A 139 3.38 -13.20 -18.94
CA LEU A 139 4.50 -13.31 -18.02
C LEU A 139 4.16 -14.28 -16.89
N ARG A 140 5.17 -14.88 -16.27
CA ARG A 140 4.96 -15.75 -15.09
C ARG A 140 4.49 -14.97 -13.87
N HIS A 141 4.95 -13.72 -13.74
CA HIS A 141 4.57 -12.77 -12.72
C HIS A 141 4.23 -11.44 -13.39
N GLU A 142 3.21 -10.79 -12.91
CA GLU A 142 2.88 -9.42 -13.29
C GLU A 142 3.99 -8.48 -12.81
N THR A 143 4.17 -7.34 -13.45
CA THR A 143 5.25 -6.39 -13.14
C THR A 143 4.72 -5.14 -12.43
N HIS A 144 5.64 -4.45 -11.75
CA HIS A 144 5.37 -3.12 -11.23
C HIS A 144 5.00 -2.14 -12.34
N GLY A 145 4.23 -1.12 -11.99
CA GLY A 145 3.95 0.04 -12.82
C GLY A 145 5.07 1.09 -12.72
N GLY A 146 4.98 2.11 -13.55
CA GLY A 146 5.97 3.20 -13.59
C GLY A 146 5.36 4.57 -13.28
N GLU A 147 4.10 4.64 -12.87
CA GLU A 147 3.43 5.88 -12.48
C GLU A 147 3.76 6.27 -11.03
N ASP A 148 3.62 7.55 -10.74
CA ASP A 148 3.70 8.06 -9.38
C ASP A 148 2.66 7.40 -8.46
N VAL A 149 3.00 7.23 -7.20
CA VAL A 149 2.10 6.72 -6.16
C VAL A 149 1.69 7.83 -5.20
N ALA A 150 0.48 7.73 -4.65
CA ALA A 150 -0.03 8.73 -3.71
C ALA A 150 0.70 8.65 -2.36
N VAL A 151 0.95 9.83 -1.77
CA VAL A 151 1.40 9.97 -0.38
C VAL A 151 0.31 10.69 0.39
N PHE A 152 -0.24 10.04 1.41
CA PHE A 152 -1.17 10.65 2.35
C PHE A 152 -0.47 10.92 3.67
N SER A 153 -0.69 12.09 4.24
CA SER A 153 -0.06 12.45 5.50
C SER A 153 -0.99 13.23 6.41
N LYS A 154 -0.81 13.04 7.73
CA LYS A 154 -1.56 13.73 8.78
C LYS A 154 -0.68 13.87 10.01
N GLY A 155 -0.81 15.00 10.71
CA GLY A 155 -0.07 15.26 11.95
C GLY A 155 1.05 16.30 11.77
N PRO A 156 2.00 16.38 12.73
CA PRO A 156 3.07 17.34 12.70
C PRO A 156 3.89 17.26 11.41
N MET A 157 4.20 18.40 10.79
CA MET A 157 4.98 18.52 9.54
C MET A 157 4.39 17.81 8.31
N ALA A 158 3.16 17.29 8.37
CA ALA A 158 2.49 16.61 7.23
C ALA A 158 2.44 17.49 5.96
N HIS A 159 2.33 18.82 6.12
CA HIS A 159 2.29 19.79 5.03
C HIS A 159 3.56 19.79 4.14
N LEU A 160 4.68 19.30 4.66
CA LEU A 160 5.92 19.18 3.89
C LEU A 160 5.86 18.12 2.79
N LEU A 161 4.92 17.16 2.89
CA LEU A 161 4.72 16.13 1.88
C LEU A 161 3.76 16.53 0.75
N HIS A 162 3.32 17.79 0.71
CA HIS A 162 2.46 18.30 -0.36
C HIS A 162 3.28 18.53 -1.64
N GLY A 163 2.77 18.01 -2.76
CA GLY A 163 3.42 18.13 -4.06
C GLY A 163 3.94 16.80 -4.60
N VAL A 164 4.86 16.86 -5.54
CA VAL A 164 5.52 15.69 -6.14
C VAL A 164 6.97 15.67 -5.70
N HIS A 165 7.40 14.59 -5.12
CA HIS A 165 8.73 14.44 -4.54
C HIS A 165 9.33 13.09 -4.91
N GLU A 166 10.66 13.02 -4.94
CA GLU A 166 11.36 11.75 -4.99
C GLU A 166 11.13 10.94 -3.72
N GLN A 167 11.09 9.62 -3.85
CA GLN A 167 10.80 8.69 -2.74
C GLN A 167 11.69 8.93 -1.51
N ASN A 168 12.96 9.26 -1.72
CA ASN A 168 13.93 9.51 -0.64
C ASN A 168 13.64 10.80 0.16
N TYR A 169 12.73 11.65 -0.28
CA TYR A 169 12.31 12.83 0.47
C TYR A 169 11.49 12.46 1.73
N VAL A 170 10.71 11.39 1.67
CA VAL A 170 9.84 10.94 2.76
C VAL A 170 10.62 10.73 4.07
N PRO A 171 11.72 9.95 4.13
CA PRO A 171 12.48 9.77 5.36
C PRO A 171 13.14 11.06 5.88
N HIS A 172 13.44 12.04 5.02
CA HIS A 172 13.92 13.34 5.48
C HIS A 172 12.84 14.14 6.21
N VAL A 173 11.60 14.12 5.70
CA VAL A 173 10.46 14.74 6.41
C VAL A 173 10.19 14.04 7.73
N MET A 174 10.26 12.73 7.78
CA MET A 174 10.10 11.94 9.01
C MET A 174 11.16 12.30 10.05
N ALA A 175 12.43 12.33 9.65
CA ALA A 175 13.54 12.72 10.54
C ALA A 175 13.38 14.16 11.04
N TYR A 176 12.97 15.07 10.16
CA TYR A 176 12.69 16.46 10.51
C TYR A 176 11.56 16.56 11.55
N ALA A 177 10.42 15.90 11.29
CA ALA A 177 9.27 15.91 12.20
C ALA A 177 9.59 15.29 13.58
N ALA A 178 10.43 14.25 13.60
CA ALA A 178 10.84 13.57 14.83
C ALA A 178 12.00 14.24 15.57
N CYS A 179 12.53 15.34 15.06
CA CYS A 179 13.71 16.00 15.62
C CYS A 179 14.93 15.06 15.76
N ILE A 180 15.18 14.25 14.74
CA ILE A 180 16.36 13.38 14.66
C ILE A 180 17.22 13.74 13.44
N GLY A 181 18.51 13.42 13.49
CA GLY A 181 19.44 13.72 12.40
C GLY A 181 20.09 15.09 12.51
N ALA A 182 20.47 15.68 11.37
CA ALA A 182 21.29 16.91 11.34
C ALA A 182 20.47 18.21 11.37
N ASN A 183 19.19 18.18 11.00
CA ASN A 183 18.37 19.38 10.83
C ASN A 183 17.43 19.62 12.03
N LEU A 184 17.99 20.10 13.13
CA LEU A 184 17.31 20.24 14.43
C LEU A 184 16.94 21.68 14.80
N GLY A 185 17.18 22.68 13.93
CA GLY A 185 17.01 24.09 14.25
C GLY A 185 15.59 24.54 14.59
N HIS A 186 14.59 23.75 14.22
CA HIS A 186 13.17 24.00 14.51
C HIS A 186 12.68 23.27 15.77
N CYS A 187 13.49 22.37 16.32
CA CYS A 187 13.12 21.59 17.50
C CYS A 187 13.24 22.48 18.76
N ALA A 188 12.22 22.39 19.62
CA ALA A 188 12.31 23.09 20.91
C ALA A 188 13.55 22.59 21.67
N PRO A 189 14.37 23.48 22.28
CA PRO A 189 15.42 23.04 23.17
C PRO A 189 14.80 22.22 24.29
N ALA A 190 15.36 21.03 24.54
CA ALA A 190 14.93 20.22 25.67
C ALA A 190 14.94 21.15 26.90
N SER A 191 13.76 21.47 27.45
CA SER A 191 13.69 22.24 28.69
C SER A 191 14.56 21.50 29.68
N SER A 192 15.49 22.19 30.29
CA SER A 192 16.41 21.65 31.27
C SER A 192 15.65 21.26 32.57
N ALA A 193 14.81 20.28 32.46
CA ALA A 193 14.19 19.59 33.57
C ALA A 193 15.18 18.54 34.05
N GLY A 194 15.86 18.92 35.14
CA GLY A 194 16.62 18.13 36.08
C GLY A 194 17.29 16.84 35.54
N SER A 195 18.61 16.86 35.53
CA SER A 195 19.46 15.67 35.53
C SER A 195 18.96 14.64 36.55
N LEU A 196 18.10 13.71 36.11
CA LEU A 196 17.84 12.48 36.82
C LEU A 196 18.85 11.46 36.32
N ALA A 197 19.69 11.01 37.27
CA ALA A 197 20.75 10.03 37.06
C ALA A 197 20.28 8.84 36.23
N ALA A 198 21.07 8.47 35.22
CA ALA A 198 20.89 7.26 34.42
C ALA A 198 20.93 6.01 35.31
N GLY A 199 19.74 5.45 35.57
CA GLY A 199 19.62 4.09 36.06
C GLY A 199 19.75 3.13 34.88
N PRO A 200 20.25 1.91 35.08
CA PRO A 200 20.48 0.97 33.98
C PRO A 200 19.14 0.54 33.34
N LEU A 201 19.00 0.84 32.06
CA LEU A 201 17.86 0.47 31.25
C LEU A 201 17.89 -1.04 31.01
N LEU A 202 16.96 -1.78 31.62
CA LEU A 202 16.69 -3.17 31.26
C LEU A 202 15.98 -3.19 29.91
N LEU A 203 16.70 -3.62 28.89
CA LEU A 203 16.14 -3.91 27.56
C LEU A 203 15.24 -5.16 27.65
N ALA A 204 13.93 -4.97 27.76
CA ALA A 204 12.98 -6.08 27.59
C ALA A 204 12.70 -6.26 26.10
N LEU A 205 13.48 -7.14 25.46
CA LEU A 205 13.15 -7.70 24.14
C LEU A 205 11.97 -8.65 24.29
N ALA A 206 10.77 -8.19 23.98
CA ALA A 206 9.64 -9.09 23.82
C ALA A 206 9.71 -9.77 22.45
N LEU A 207 10.40 -10.92 22.40
CA LEU A 207 10.33 -11.85 21.30
C LEU A 207 8.99 -12.60 21.36
N TYR A 208 8.01 -12.22 20.54
CA TYR A 208 6.87 -13.07 20.25
C TYR A 208 7.24 -13.99 19.08
N PRO A 209 7.16 -15.32 19.25
CA PRO A 209 7.38 -16.22 18.13
C PRO A 209 6.18 -16.17 17.18
N LEU A 210 6.44 -15.79 15.92
CA LEU A 210 5.50 -15.97 14.83
C LEU A 210 5.44 -17.47 14.52
N SER A 211 4.45 -18.18 15.06
CA SER A 211 4.11 -19.52 14.60
C SER A 211 3.40 -19.42 13.25
N VAL A 212 4.13 -19.76 12.21
CA VAL A 212 3.59 -20.08 10.89
C VAL A 212 2.73 -21.32 11.01
N LEU A 213 1.47 -21.27 10.65
CA LEU A 213 0.65 -22.44 10.33
C LEU A 213 0.08 -22.28 8.92
N PHE A 214 0.33 -23.31 8.13
CA PHE A 214 0.06 -23.64 6.74
C PHE A 214 -1.21 -23.08 6.10
#